data_2158d7bd0b3596435e85f41642591b99
#
_entry.id   2158d7bd0b3596435e85f41642591b99
#
_cell.length_a   1.000
_cell.length_b   1.000
_cell.length_c   1.000
_cell.angle_alpha   90.00
_cell.angle_beta   90.00
_cell.angle_gamma   90.00
#
_symmetry.space_group_name_H-M   'P 1'
#
loop_
_entity.id
_entity.type
_entity.pdbx_description
1 polymer ?
#
loop_
_entity_poly.entity_id
_entity_poly.type
_entity_poly.pdbx_seq_one_letter_code
_entity_poly.pdbx_strand_id
1 'polypeptide(L)'
;MSKKGAESVGSTVIPGGESAGAFDAACNRLKDITQARCAAVILIDSEAGSGYSVVGPLDAQILLPDVLEQMAKVLRQQLSKNLQ
;
A
#
# COMPACT_ATOMS: atom_id res chain seq x y z
N MET A 1 5.85 -19.83 -14.69
CA MET A 1 5.52 -19.40 -14.71
C MET A 1 5.23 -18.27 -14.56
N SER A 2 5.05 -17.79 -14.66
CA SER A 2 5.05 -16.70 -14.45
C SER A 2 3.95 -16.19 -13.90
N LYS A 3 3.92 -15.53 -13.14
CA LYS A 3 3.02 -15.07 -12.58
C LYS A 3 2.58 -14.02 -13.23
N LYS A 4 1.73 -13.86 -13.66
CA LYS A 4 1.38 -12.89 -14.33
C LYS A 4 0.54 -12.05 -13.65
N GLY A 5 0.44 -10.88 -13.73
CA GLY A 5 -0.50 -9.99 -13.15
C GLY A 5 -0.17 -9.50 -11.76
N ALA A 6 0.91 -9.92 -11.23
CA ALA A 6 1.24 -9.44 -9.91
C ALA A 6 2.49 -8.63 -10.02
N GLU A 7 2.38 -7.37 -10.17
CA GLU A 7 3.51 -6.52 -10.30
C GLU A 7 3.66 -5.61 -9.11
N SER A 8 4.86 -5.32 -8.78
CA SER A 8 5.16 -4.47 -7.66
C SER A 8 5.50 -3.10 -8.16
N VAL A 9 4.74 -2.14 -7.75
CA VAL A 9 4.94 -0.79 -8.20
C VAL A 9 4.86 0.14 -7.02
N GLY A 10 5.53 1.22 -7.09
CA GLY A 10 5.33 2.26 -6.11
C GLY A 10 5.91 2.02 -4.76
N SER A 11 6.94 1.26 -4.70
CA SER A 11 7.56 1.06 -3.43
C SER A 11 8.42 2.22 -3.08
N THR A 12 7.87 3.36 -3.12
CA THR A 12 8.62 4.54 -2.85
C THR A 12 8.79 4.72 -1.38
N VAL A 13 9.95 5.11 -1.02
CA VAL A 13 10.23 5.23 0.37
C VAL A 13 10.41 6.67 0.75
N ILE A 14 9.82 7.06 1.82
CA ILE A 14 9.98 8.39 2.33
C ILE A 14 11.38 8.51 2.89
N PRO A 15 11.92 9.68 2.99
CA PRO A 15 13.27 9.84 3.52
C PRO A 15 13.46 9.03 4.79
N GLY A 16 14.52 8.29 4.82
CA GLY A 16 14.83 7.48 5.96
C GLY A 16 14.45 6.04 5.80
N GLY A 17 13.60 5.74 4.85
CA GLY A 17 13.21 4.37 4.66
C GLY A 17 13.93 3.79 3.49
N GLU A 18 14.09 2.49 3.45
CA GLU A 18 14.73 1.93 2.39
C GLU A 18 14.44 0.55 2.09
N SER A 19 13.69 -0.15 2.67
CA SER A 19 13.48 -1.54 2.40
C SER A 19 12.25 -1.78 1.60
N ALA A 20 12.22 -1.26 0.44
CA ALA A 20 11.06 -1.44 -0.41
C ALA A 20 10.73 -2.91 -0.60
N GLY A 21 11.75 -3.73 -0.74
CA GLY A 21 11.50 -5.15 -0.92
C GLY A 21 10.81 -5.79 0.25
N ALA A 22 11.12 -5.34 1.44
CA ALA A 22 10.50 -5.89 2.62
C ALA A 22 9.03 -5.53 2.67
N PHE A 23 8.70 -4.30 2.28
CA PHE A 23 7.30 -3.90 2.23
C PHE A 23 6.55 -4.70 1.17
N ASP A 24 7.20 -4.95 0.05
CA ASP A 24 6.58 -5.71 -1.00
C ASP A 24 6.23 -7.13 -0.54
N ALA A 25 7.09 -7.73 0.22
CA ALA A 25 6.85 -9.09 0.69
C ALA A 25 5.62 -9.12 1.58
N ALA A 26 5.51 -8.17 2.48
CA ALA A 26 4.36 -8.11 3.37
C ALA A 26 3.09 -7.83 2.58
N CYS A 27 3.17 -6.94 1.63
CA CYS A 27 2.02 -6.60 0.81
C CYS A 27 1.55 -7.81 0.01
N ASN A 28 2.48 -8.53 -0.57
CA ASN A 28 2.14 -9.73 -1.31
C ASN A 28 1.47 -10.77 -0.44
N ARG A 29 1.97 -10.90 0.76
CA ARG A 29 1.42 -11.86 1.67
C ARG A 29 -0.02 -11.54 2.01
N LEU A 30 -0.29 -10.27 2.28
CA LEU A 30 -1.66 -9.86 2.56
C LEU A 30 -2.57 -10.08 1.36
N LYS A 31 -2.04 -9.79 0.19
CA LYS A 31 -2.82 -9.99 -1.03
C LYS A 31 -3.19 -11.47 -1.17
N ASP A 32 -2.25 -12.35 -0.91
CA ASP A 32 -2.49 -13.78 -1.06
C ASP A 32 -3.43 -14.32 0.00
N ILE A 33 -3.23 -13.91 1.22
CA ILE A 33 -4.06 -14.39 2.30
C ILE A 33 -5.51 -14.00 2.09
N THR A 34 -5.76 -12.82 1.59
CA THR A 34 -7.11 -12.34 1.43
C THR A 34 -7.69 -12.62 0.07
N GLN A 35 -6.89 -13.16 -0.84
CA GLN A 35 -7.33 -13.43 -2.19
C GLN A 35 -7.72 -12.15 -2.91
N ALA A 36 -7.10 -11.06 -2.55
CA ALA A 36 -7.37 -9.78 -3.19
C ALA A 36 -6.61 -9.70 -4.50
N ARG A 37 -7.13 -8.93 -5.45
CA ARG A 37 -6.42 -8.74 -6.70
C ARG A 37 -5.27 -7.77 -6.53
N CYS A 38 -5.42 -6.82 -5.65
CA CYS A 38 -4.42 -5.79 -5.46
C CYS A 38 -4.38 -5.42 -3.98
N ALA A 39 -3.21 -5.13 -3.49
CA ALA A 39 -3.07 -4.73 -2.11
C ALA A 39 -2.10 -3.57 -2.03
N ALA A 40 -2.30 -2.73 -1.05
CA ALA A 40 -1.40 -1.62 -0.79
C ALA A 40 -1.15 -1.56 0.70
N VAL A 41 0.09 -1.28 1.06
CA VAL A 41 0.49 -1.20 2.45
C VAL A 41 1.24 0.09 2.66
N ILE A 42 0.91 0.79 3.72
CA ILE A 42 1.58 2.03 4.06
C ILE A 42 2.12 1.88 5.47
N LEU A 43 3.39 2.16 5.62
CA LEU A 43 4.04 2.05 6.93
C LEU A 43 4.64 3.40 7.29
N ILE A 44 4.44 3.77 8.53
CA ILE A 44 4.95 5.04 9.03
C ILE A 44 5.80 4.74 10.25
N ASP A 45 7.06 5.16 10.19
CA ASP A 45 7.97 4.98 11.32
C ASP A 45 8.16 3.55 11.76
N SER A 46 8.26 2.65 10.81
CA SER A 46 8.57 1.27 11.15
C SER A 46 10.08 1.14 11.32
N GLU A 47 10.50 -0.01 11.77
CA GLU A 47 11.94 -0.25 11.92
C GLU A 47 12.65 -0.15 10.57
N ALA A 48 11.95 -0.49 9.51
CA ALA A 48 12.53 -0.40 8.19
C ALA A 48 12.34 0.97 7.56
N GLY A 49 11.75 1.91 8.30
CA GLY A 49 11.52 3.25 7.78
C GLY A 49 10.05 3.44 7.42
N SER A 50 9.80 4.45 6.64
CA SER A 50 8.46 4.76 6.20
C SER A 50 8.37 4.59 4.70
N GLY A 51 7.22 4.14 4.23
CA GLY A 51 7.04 3.97 2.80
C GLY A 51 5.76 3.22 2.50
N TYR A 52 5.61 2.83 1.26
CA TYR A 52 4.43 2.09 0.88
C TYR A 52 4.77 1.09 -0.22
N SER A 53 3.89 0.15 -0.40
CA SER A 53 4.05 -0.85 -1.45
C SER A 53 2.69 -1.15 -2.05
N VAL A 54 2.66 -1.35 -3.35
CA VAL A 54 1.44 -1.71 -4.04
C VAL A 54 1.75 -2.91 -4.91
N VAL A 55 0.95 -3.95 -4.78
CA VAL A 55 1.17 -5.18 -5.54
C VAL A 55 -0.15 -5.61 -6.17
N GLY A 56 -0.11 -5.88 -7.46
CA GLY A 56 -1.28 -6.34 -8.18
C GLY A 56 -1.17 -5.99 -9.65
N PRO A 57 -2.13 -6.41 -10.45
CA PRO A 57 -2.10 -6.09 -11.86
C PRO A 57 -2.42 -4.62 -12.10
N LEU A 58 -1.95 -4.10 -13.19
CA LEU A 58 -2.12 -2.68 -13.46
C LEU A 58 -3.57 -2.26 -13.55
N ASP A 59 -4.41 -3.10 -14.11
CA ASP A 59 -5.82 -2.72 -14.24
C ASP A 59 -6.51 -2.62 -12.89
N ALA A 60 -5.97 -3.25 -11.88
CA ALA A 60 -6.50 -3.08 -10.53
C ALA A 60 -5.87 -1.87 -9.86
N GLN A 61 -4.59 -1.62 -10.15
CA GLN A 61 -3.91 -0.50 -9.55
C GLN A 61 -4.46 0.83 -9.99
N ILE A 62 -5.05 0.87 -11.16
CA ILE A 62 -5.65 2.10 -11.67
C ILE A 62 -6.73 2.63 -10.74
N LEU A 63 -7.37 1.76 -10.01
CA LEU A 63 -8.43 2.16 -9.10
C LEU A 63 -7.91 2.76 -7.81
N LEU A 64 -6.65 2.54 -7.53
CA LEU A 64 -6.10 2.94 -6.27
C LEU A 64 -6.15 4.44 -5.96
N PRO A 65 -5.83 5.31 -6.90
CA PRO A 65 -5.86 6.73 -6.57
C PRO A 65 -7.20 7.19 -6.03
N ASP A 66 -8.29 6.74 -6.65
CA ASP A 66 -9.61 7.13 -6.18
C ASP A 66 -9.91 6.55 -4.82
N VAL A 67 -9.53 5.32 -4.61
CA VAL A 67 -9.74 4.68 -3.31
C VAL A 67 -8.96 5.43 -2.24
N LEU A 68 -7.72 5.77 -2.53
CA LEU A 68 -6.90 6.47 -1.56
C LEU A 68 -7.44 7.85 -1.25
N GLU A 69 -7.97 8.53 -2.25
CA GLU A 69 -8.55 9.84 -2.01
C GLU A 69 -9.78 9.75 -1.13
N GLN A 70 -10.59 8.74 -1.36
CA GLN A 70 -11.76 8.53 -0.55
C GLN A 70 -11.36 8.23 0.88
N MET A 71 -10.35 7.39 1.03
CA MET A 71 -9.87 7.05 2.36
C MET A 71 -9.30 8.26 3.07
N ALA A 72 -8.60 9.11 2.32
CA ALA A 72 -8.04 10.31 2.93
C ALA A 72 -9.13 11.21 3.48
N LYS A 73 -10.22 11.34 2.74
CA LYS A 73 -11.33 12.16 3.21
C LYS A 73 -11.92 11.60 4.50
N VAL A 74 -12.15 10.31 4.52
CA VAL A 74 -12.74 9.68 5.69
C VAL A 74 -11.81 9.82 6.88
N LEU A 75 -10.53 9.59 6.65
CA LEU A 75 -9.57 9.69 7.72
C LEU A 75 -9.50 11.09 8.31
N ARG A 76 -9.53 12.09 7.46
CA ARG A 76 -9.47 13.45 7.93
C ARG A 76 -10.68 13.76 8.80
N GLN A 77 -11.84 13.28 8.41
CA GLN A 77 -13.03 13.50 9.21
C GLN A 77 -12.94 12.80 10.55
N GLN A 78 -12.45 11.58 10.54
CA GLN A 78 -12.34 10.83 11.78
C GLN A 78 -11.32 11.43 12.71
N LEU A 79 -10.20 11.86 12.18
CA LEU A 79 -9.19 12.48 13.00
C LEU A 79 -9.68 13.79 13.57
N SER A 80 -10.41 14.53 12.78
CA SER A 80 -10.95 15.79 13.25
C SER A 80 -11.87 15.58 14.43
N LYS A 81 -12.71 14.56 14.35
CA LYS A 81 -13.59 14.25 15.48
C LYS A 81 -12.82 13.80 16.70
N ASN A 82 -11.83 12.97 16.49
CA ASN A 82 -11.07 12.45 17.62
C ASN A 82 -10.22 13.48 18.30
N LEU A 83 -9.83 14.50 17.56
CA LEU A 83 -8.98 15.53 18.13
C LEU A 83 -9.76 16.59 18.87
N GLN A 84 -11.05 16.52 18.83
CA GLN A 84 -11.83 17.46 19.61
C GLN A 84 -12.12 16.91 20.99
#